data_ed113bf01db0bf3a7d2a17c67864fbe6
#
_entry.id   ed113bf01db0bf3a7d2a17c67864fbe6
#
_cell.length_a   1.000
_cell.length_b   1.000
_cell.length_c   1.000
_cell.angle_alpha   90.00
_cell.angle_beta   90.00
_cell.angle_gamma   90.00
#
_symmetry.space_group_name_H-M   'P 1'
#
loop_
_entity.id
_entity.type
_entity.pdbx_description
1 polymer ?
#
loop_
_entity_poly.entity_id
_entity_poly.type
_entity_poly.pdbx_seq_one_letter_code
_entity_poly.pdbx_strand_id
1 'polypeptide(L)'
;MTTRSGTRERKDEPNVPLPTLLTQAKDIAIERLHQRLADEGFEGIRYVHGSVFRFIDAEGSRLTMLAERSGLTKQAIGELVGELEDHGYVERAADAGDRRAKIIRLTDQGKRAQVAAARILTDIEQRWSRHLGGDQVALLRRALEEVIALESG
;
A
#
# COMPACT_ATOMS: atom_id res chain seq x y z
N MET A 1 7.31 30.05 -45.87
CA MET A 1 7.90 28.70 -45.65
C MET A 1 7.21 28.10 -44.45
N THR A 2 6.35 27.16 -44.70
CA THR A 2 5.45 26.56 -43.71
C THR A 2 6.08 25.27 -43.22
N THR A 3 6.55 25.22 -41.97
CA THR A 3 7.06 24.02 -41.37
C THR A 3 5.90 23.28 -40.73
N ARG A 4 5.41 22.23 -41.40
CA ARG A 4 4.47 21.27 -40.84
C ARG A 4 5.14 20.48 -39.71
N SER A 5 4.72 20.74 -38.50
CA SER A 5 5.00 19.87 -37.34
C SER A 5 4.23 18.57 -37.52
N GLY A 6 4.95 17.52 -37.89
CA GLY A 6 4.39 16.19 -38.03
C GLY A 6 4.03 15.61 -36.65
N THR A 7 2.76 15.56 -36.34
CA THR A 7 2.23 14.68 -35.32
C THR A 7 2.52 13.25 -35.74
N ARG A 8 3.51 12.62 -35.13
CA ARG A 8 3.72 11.18 -35.26
C ARG A 8 2.49 10.49 -34.64
N GLU A 9 1.58 10.06 -35.51
CA GLU A 9 0.60 9.04 -35.18
C GLU A 9 1.35 7.83 -34.64
N ARG A 10 1.16 7.52 -33.37
CA ARG A 10 1.55 6.23 -32.80
C ARG A 10 0.68 5.17 -33.45
N LYS A 11 1.23 4.48 -34.46
CA LYS A 11 0.68 3.30 -35.08
C LYS A 11 0.40 2.26 -33.99
N ASP A 12 -0.81 1.75 -33.96
CA ASP A 12 -1.38 0.52 -33.37
C ASP A 12 -0.37 -0.40 -32.64
N GLU A 13 0.15 0.03 -31.50
CA GLU A 13 0.55 -0.91 -30.46
C GLU A 13 -0.75 -1.46 -29.83
N PRO A 14 -0.86 -2.78 -29.60
CA PRO A 14 -2.04 -3.33 -28.98
C PRO A 14 -2.30 -2.57 -27.66
N ASN A 15 -3.46 -1.96 -27.54
CA ASN A 15 -3.82 -1.15 -26.39
C ASN A 15 -3.86 -2.06 -25.17
N VAL A 16 -2.87 -1.94 -24.28
CA VAL A 16 -2.80 -2.73 -23.05
C VAL A 16 -4.06 -2.40 -22.22
N PRO A 17 -4.84 -3.41 -21.79
CA PRO A 17 -6.04 -3.16 -20.99
C PRO A 17 -5.75 -2.31 -19.75
N LEU A 18 -6.62 -1.37 -19.44
CA LEU A 18 -6.45 -0.47 -18.30
C LEU A 18 -6.22 -1.20 -16.97
N PRO A 19 -6.93 -2.30 -16.62
CA PRO A 19 -6.63 -3.07 -15.41
C PRO A 19 -5.20 -3.60 -15.35
N THR A 20 -4.64 -3.98 -16.51
CA THR A 20 -3.24 -4.43 -16.61
C THR A 20 -2.26 -3.29 -16.32
N LEU A 21 -2.52 -2.09 -16.87
CA LEU A 21 -1.70 -0.90 -16.58
C LEU A 21 -1.76 -0.51 -15.11
N LEU A 22 -2.93 -0.58 -14.49
CA LEU A 22 -3.11 -0.31 -13.06
C LEU A 22 -2.30 -1.30 -12.21
N THR A 23 -2.34 -2.59 -12.57
CA THR A 23 -1.54 -3.62 -11.89
C THR A 23 -0.05 -3.34 -12.02
N GLN A 24 0.44 -3.06 -13.22
CA GLN A 24 1.85 -2.75 -13.46
C GLN A 24 2.31 -1.50 -12.70
N ALA A 25 1.51 -0.44 -12.73
CA ALA A 25 1.83 0.81 -12.02
C ALA A 25 1.89 0.58 -10.49
N LYS A 26 0.92 -0.17 -9.95
CA LYS A 26 0.90 -0.56 -8.55
C LYS A 26 2.14 -1.38 -8.19
N ASP A 27 2.47 -2.41 -8.96
CA ASP A 27 3.59 -3.32 -8.66
C ASP A 27 4.91 -2.56 -8.63
N ILE A 28 5.16 -1.67 -9.59
CA ILE A 28 6.36 -0.83 -9.62
C ILE A 28 6.42 0.12 -8.41
N ALA A 29 5.31 0.73 -8.05
CA ALA A 29 5.26 1.64 -6.90
C ALA A 29 5.51 0.91 -5.58
N ILE A 30 4.92 -0.27 -5.41
CA ILE A 30 5.06 -1.09 -4.21
C ILE A 30 6.47 -1.68 -4.10
N GLU A 31 7.06 -2.15 -5.20
CA GLU A 31 8.45 -2.61 -5.19
C GLU A 31 9.40 -1.49 -4.74
N ARG A 32 9.21 -0.28 -5.25
CA ARG A 32 9.99 0.89 -4.84
C ARG A 32 9.79 1.24 -3.37
N LEU A 33 8.57 1.15 -2.87
CA LEU A 33 8.27 1.32 -1.44
C LEU A 33 9.09 0.36 -0.58
N HIS A 34 9.05 -0.94 -0.91
CA HIS A 34 9.73 -1.96 -0.12
C HIS A 34 11.25 -1.82 -0.18
N GLN A 35 11.79 -1.49 -1.35
CA GLN A 35 13.22 -1.24 -1.48
C GLN A 35 13.68 -0.06 -0.62
N ARG A 36 12.95 1.04 -0.63
CA ARG A 36 13.26 2.20 0.22
C ARG A 36 13.10 1.91 1.71
N LEU A 37 12.08 1.13 2.10
CA LEU A 37 11.93 0.69 3.49
C LEU A 37 13.14 -0.14 3.94
N ALA A 38 13.59 -1.08 3.12
CA ALA A 38 14.78 -1.87 3.42
C ALA A 38 16.04 -1.01 3.53
N ASP A 39 16.23 -0.05 2.60
CA ASP A 39 17.35 0.90 2.62
C ASP A 39 17.36 1.77 3.91
N GLU A 40 16.20 2.05 4.48
CA GLU A 40 16.03 2.76 5.74
C GLU A 40 16.10 1.86 6.99
N GLY A 41 16.40 0.56 6.82
CA GLY A 41 16.59 -0.40 7.90
C GLY A 41 15.32 -1.17 8.31
N PHE A 42 14.20 -1.01 7.58
CA PHE A 42 12.97 -1.77 7.82
C PHE A 42 12.96 -3.03 6.96
N GLU A 43 13.75 -4.01 7.35
CA GLU A 43 13.88 -5.27 6.63
C GLU A 43 12.72 -6.23 6.94
N GLY A 44 12.46 -7.16 6.02
CA GLY A 44 11.50 -8.24 6.21
C GLY A 44 10.03 -7.85 5.97
N ILE A 45 9.74 -6.59 5.61
CA ILE A 45 8.39 -6.16 5.24
C ILE A 45 8.13 -6.51 3.77
N ARG A 46 7.14 -7.37 3.54
CA ARG A 46 6.67 -7.78 2.21
C ARG A 46 5.33 -7.13 1.88
N TYR A 47 4.95 -7.16 0.61
CA TYR A 47 3.65 -6.64 0.13
C TYR A 47 2.45 -7.14 0.96
N VAL A 48 2.42 -8.43 1.25
CA VAL A 48 1.32 -9.06 2.01
C VAL A 48 1.16 -8.51 3.43
N HIS A 49 2.23 -8.00 4.04
CA HIS A 49 2.19 -7.38 5.37
C HIS A 49 1.41 -6.05 5.38
N GLY A 50 1.20 -5.44 4.21
CA GLY A 50 0.33 -4.28 4.07
C GLY A 50 -1.08 -4.49 4.62
N SER A 51 -1.59 -5.72 4.59
CA SER A 51 -2.87 -6.10 5.18
C SER A 51 -2.92 -5.88 6.70
N VAL A 52 -1.79 -6.01 7.39
CA VAL A 52 -1.69 -5.73 8.83
C VAL A 52 -1.54 -4.22 9.07
N PHE A 53 -0.52 -3.60 8.47
CA PHE A 53 -0.25 -2.16 8.67
C PHE A 53 -1.41 -1.24 8.29
N ARG A 54 -2.20 -1.63 7.29
CA ARG A 54 -3.33 -0.85 6.80
C ARG A 54 -4.52 -0.85 7.75
N PHE A 55 -4.76 -1.96 8.44
CA PHE A 55 -5.99 -2.18 9.19
C PHE A 55 -5.82 -2.19 10.71
N ILE A 56 -4.58 -2.15 11.20
CA ILE A 56 -4.28 -2.12 12.62
C ILE A 56 -4.60 -0.74 13.20
N ASP A 57 -5.34 -0.72 14.30
CA ASP A 57 -5.64 0.50 15.03
C ASP A 57 -4.42 0.99 15.84
N ALA A 58 -4.34 2.28 16.12
CA ALA A 58 -3.24 2.88 16.88
C ALA A 58 -3.05 2.24 18.27
N GLU A 59 -4.12 1.82 18.90
CA GLU A 59 -4.13 1.17 20.22
C GLU A 59 -3.99 -0.36 20.14
N GLY A 60 -4.01 -0.90 18.94
CA GLY A 60 -4.00 -2.32 18.68
C GLY A 60 -5.34 -2.87 18.21
N SER A 61 -5.33 -4.04 17.60
CA SER A 61 -6.50 -4.71 17.06
C SER A 61 -6.47 -6.18 17.38
N ARG A 62 -7.65 -6.77 17.59
CA ARG A 62 -7.77 -8.23 17.70
C ARG A 62 -7.50 -8.88 16.35
N LEU A 63 -6.93 -10.09 16.39
CA LEU A 63 -6.63 -10.85 15.17
C LEU A 63 -7.87 -11.06 14.30
N THR A 64 -9.03 -11.34 14.92
CA THR A 64 -10.31 -11.50 14.23
C THR A 64 -10.73 -10.23 13.48
N MET A 65 -10.51 -9.05 14.07
CA MET A 65 -10.79 -7.77 13.43
C MET A 65 -9.88 -7.51 12.23
N LEU A 66 -8.60 -7.84 12.35
CA LEU A 66 -7.65 -7.73 11.23
C LEU A 66 -8.03 -8.66 10.07
N ALA A 67 -8.43 -9.90 10.37
CA ALA A 67 -8.92 -10.84 9.38
C ALA A 67 -10.17 -10.33 8.66
N GLU A 68 -11.14 -9.85 9.40
CA GLU A 68 -12.40 -9.32 8.86
C GLU A 68 -12.13 -8.09 7.95
N ARG A 69 -11.36 -7.11 8.42
CA ARG A 69 -11.04 -5.89 7.66
C ARG A 69 -10.20 -6.14 6.42
N SER A 70 -9.30 -7.12 6.47
CA SER A 70 -8.41 -7.45 5.35
C SER A 70 -9.03 -8.39 4.32
N GLY A 71 -10.15 -9.05 4.66
CA GLY A 71 -10.75 -10.09 3.84
C GLY A 71 -9.94 -11.40 3.80
N LEU A 72 -8.93 -11.53 4.67
CA LEU A 72 -8.13 -12.74 4.80
C LEU A 72 -8.70 -13.68 5.88
N THR A 73 -8.34 -14.96 5.79
CA THR A 73 -8.67 -15.91 6.85
C THR A 73 -7.92 -15.58 8.14
N LYS A 74 -8.45 -16.00 9.29
CA LYS A 74 -7.78 -15.85 10.59
C LYS A 74 -6.41 -16.53 10.61
N GLN A 75 -6.28 -17.68 9.96
CA GLN A 75 -5.00 -18.37 9.83
C GLN A 75 -4.00 -17.56 9.01
N ALA A 76 -4.39 -17.06 7.83
CA ALA A 76 -3.52 -16.29 6.97
C ALA A 76 -3.02 -15.00 7.65
N ILE A 77 -3.94 -14.24 8.27
CA ILE A 77 -3.54 -13.01 8.98
C ILE A 77 -2.68 -13.33 10.22
N GLY A 78 -2.93 -14.47 10.88
CA GLY A 78 -2.13 -14.93 12.00
C GLY A 78 -0.69 -15.24 11.62
N GLU A 79 -0.47 -15.83 10.45
CA GLU A 79 0.87 -16.09 9.89
C GLU A 79 1.60 -14.78 9.59
N LEU A 80 0.92 -13.82 8.95
CA LEU A 80 1.49 -12.50 8.67
C LEU A 80 1.86 -11.72 9.95
N VAL A 81 1.00 -11.79 10.96
CA VAL A 81 1.28 -11.20 12.28
C VAL A 81 2.49 -11.89 12.93
N GLY A 82 2.59 -13.22 12.84
CA GLY A 82 3.75 -13.97 13.35
C GLY A 82 5.06 -13.54 12.70
N GLU A 83 5.07 -13.38 11.38
CA GLU A 83 6.24 -12.90 10.64
C GLU A 83 6.64 -11.47 11.06
N LEU A 84 5.67 -10.58 11.23
CA LEU A 84 5.91 -9.21 11.67
C LEU A 84 6.36 -9.15 13.14
N GLU A 85 5.88 -10.06 13.98
CA GLU A 85 6.33 -10.19 15.36
C GLU A 85 7.79 -10.65 15.43
N ASP A 86 8.17 -11.65 14.63
CA ASP A 86 9.54 -12.14 14.53
C ASP A 86 10.52 -11.04 14.08
N HIS A 87 10.10 -10.12 13.24
CA HIS A 87 10.90 -8.96 12.80
C HIS A 87 10.78 -7.74 13.74
N GLY A 88 9.99 -7.82 14.80
CA GLY A 88 9.87 -6.76 15.79
C GLY A 88 8.97 -5.58 15.42
N TYR A 89 8.09 -5.73 14.44
CA TYR A 89 7.17 -4.66 14.02
C TYR A 89 5.85 -4.64 14.77
N VAL A 90 5.41 -5.80 15.24
CA VAL A 90 4.22 -5.94 16.08
C VAL A 90 4.53 -6.75 17.32
N GLU A 91 3.69 -6.63 18.31
CA GLU A 91 3.70 -7.45 19.51
C GLU A 91 2.28 -7.85 19.91
N ARG A 92 2.19 -8.96 20.64
CA ARG A 92 0.94 -9.42 21.25
C ARG A 92 0.87 -8.91 22.68
N ALA A 93 -0.22 -8.26 23.03
CA ALA A 93 -0.47 -7.74 24.36
C ALA A 93 -1.84 -8.21 24.88
N ALA A 94 -2.03 -8.15 26.19
CA ALA A 94 -3.33 -8.40 26.77
C ALA A 94 -4.30 -7.27 26.38
N ASP A 95 -5.53 -7.62 26.02
CA ASP A 95 -6.59 -6.64 25.81
C ASP A 95 -6.99 -6.03 27.17
N ALA A 96 -7.01 -4.71 27.24
CA ALA A 96 -7.40 -3.99 28.47
C ALA A 96 -8.87 -4.26 28.88
N GLY A 97 -9.74 -4.56 27.92
CA GLY A 97 -11.17 -4.88 28.17
C GLY A 97 -11.46 -6.36 28.43
N ASP A 98 -10.55 -7.25 28.06
CA ASP A 98 -10.71 -8.70 28.26
C ASP A 98 -9.35 -9.38 28.39
N ARG A 99 -8.97 -9.76 29.60
CA ARG A 99 -7.69 -10.43 29.92
C ARG A 99 -7.47 -11.76 29.22
N ARG A 100 -8.53 -12.39 28.67
CA ARG A 100 -8.46 -13.65 27.91
C ARG A 100 -8.13 -13.42 26.45
N ALA A 101 -8.40 -12.22 25.93
CA ALA A 101 -8.13 -11.83 24.56
C ALA A 101 -6.75 -11.17 24.45
N LYS A 102 -6.11 -11.38 23.30
CA LYS A 102 -4.88 -10.70 22.94
C LYS A 102 -5.16 -9.70 21.83
N ILE A 103 -4.51 -8.56 21.91
CA ILE A 103 -4.46 -7.58 20.83
C ILE A 103 -3.09 -7.61 20.16
N ILE A 104 -3.09 -7.32 18.89
CA ILE A 104 -1.90 -7.07 18.09
C ILE A 104 -1.71 -5.56 18.04
N ARG A 105 -0.54 -5.07 18.40
CA ARG A 105 -0.21 -3.65 18.31
C ARG A 105 1.15 -3.43 17.68
N LEU A 106 1.31 -2.27 17.05
CA LEU A 106 2.62 -1.88 16.52
C LEU A 106 3.59 -1.59 17.67
N THR A 107 4.81 -2.10 17.53
CA THR A 107 5.95 -1.66 18.33
C THR A 107 6.40 -0.25 17.90
N ASP A 108 7.32 0.36 18.62
CA ASP A 108 7.91 1.63 18.18
C ASP A 108 8.58 1.51 16.81
N GLN A 109 9.22 0.38 16.52
CA GLN A 109 9.76 0.08 15.20
C GLN A 109 8.66 -0.05 14.15
N GLY A 110 7.56 -0.72 14.46
CA GLY A 110 6.40 -0.84 13.57
C GLY A 110 5.77 0.51 13.26
N LYS A 111 5.63 1.38 14.24
CA LYS A 111 5.13 2.76 14.06
C LYS A 111 6.06 3.58 13.17
N ARG A 112 7.38 3.48 13.37
CA ARG A 112 8.36 4.15 12.50
C ARG A 112 8.29 3.63 11.07
N ALA A 113 8.16 2.32 10.87
CA ALA A 113 7.97 1.74 9.54
C ALA A 113 6.70 2.23 8.86
N GLN A 114 5.59 2.31 9.59
CA GLN A 114 4.32 2.85 9.07
C GLN A 114 4.45 4.31 8.63
N VAL A 115 5.08 5.15 9.43
CA VAL A 115 5.35 6.55 9.09
C VAL A 115 6.28 6.65 7.87
N ALA A 116 7.35 5.86 7.84
CA ALA A 116 8.26 5.82 6.70
C ALA A 116 7.54 5.39 5.41
N ALA A 117 6.69 4.37 5.47
CA ALA A 117 5.90 3.91 4.32
C ALA A 117 4.98 5.01 3.79
N ALA A 118 4.26 5.73 4.65
CA ALA A 118 3.39 6.83 4.25
C ALA A 118 4.18 7.97 3.57
N ARG A 119 5.33 8.33 4.11
CA ARG A 119 6.24 9.34 3.54
C ARG A 119 6.77 8.89 2.18
N ILE A 120 7.21 7.64 2.04
CA ILE A 120 7.75 7.09 0.78
C ILE A 120 6.66 7.09 -0.30
N LEU A 121 5.43 6.70 0.03
CA LEU A 121 4.31 6.74 -0.92
C LEU A 121 4.01 8.18 -1.38
N THR A 122 4.06 9.14 -0.47
CA THR A 122 3.92 10.56 -0.81
C THR A 122 5.05 11.02 -1.76
N ASP A 123 6.28 10.64 -1.50
CA ASP A 123 7.43 10.96 -2.38
C ASP A 123 7.28 10.36 -3.78
N ILE A 124 6.76 9.12 -3.87
CA ILE A 124 6.48 8.46 -5.15
C ILE A 124 5.43 9.25 -5.93
N GLU A 125 4.33 9.65 -5.29
CA GLU A 125 3.28 10.44 -5.90
C GLU A 125 3.79 11.83 -6.34
N GLN A 126 4.60 12.50 -5.52
CA GLN A 126 5.22 13.77 -5.88
C GLN A 126 6.15 13.64 -7.11
N ARG A 127 6.86 12.52 -7.23
CA ARG A 127 7.66 12.24 -8.43
C ARG A 127 6.78 12.14 -9.68
N TRP A 128 5.64 11.46 -9.57
CA TRP A 128 4.67 11.40 -10.68
C TRP A 128 4.14 12.79 -11.03
N SER A 129 3.79 13.59 -10.03
CA SER A 129 3.31 14.95 -10.23
C SER A 129 4.33 15.85 -10.94
N ARG A 130 5.62 15.69 -10.61
CA ARG A 130 6.69 16.44 -11.30
C ARG A 130 6.85 16.02 -12.76
N HIS A 131 6.57 14.77 -13.09
CA HIS A 131 6.73 14.24 -14.45
C HIS A 131 5.50 14.47 -15.32
N LEU A 132 4.32 14.21 -14.78
CA LEU A 132 3.03 14.24 -15.50
C LEU A 132 2.33 15.60 -15.39
N GLY A 133 2.61 16.35 -14.36
CA GLY A 133 1.85 17.53 -13.95
C GLY A 133 0.84 17.21 -12.82
N GLY A 134 0.72 18.14 -11.87
CA GLY A 134 -0.14 17.95 -10.69
C GLY A 134 -1.62 17.78 -11.04
N ASP A 135 -2.11 18.50 -12.06
CA ASP A 135 -3.49 18.40 -12.54
C ASP A 135 -3.82 17.01 -13.09
N GLN A 136 -2.87 16.38 -13.80
CA GLN A 136 -3.06 15.03 -14.34
C GLN A 136 -3.09 13.98 -13.22
N VAL A 137 -2.24 14.11 -12.22
CA VAL A 137 -2.25 13.20 -11.07
C VAL A 137 -3.52 13.37 -10.25
N ALA A 138 -4.01 14.60 -10.06
CA ALA A 138 -5.29 14.87 -9.39
C ALA A 138 -6.48 14.28 -10.16
N LEU A 139 -6.47 14.37 -11.49
CA LEU A 139 -7.50 13.77 -12.34
C LEU A 139 -7.46 12.23 -12.24
N LEU A 140 -6.26 11.63 -12.30
CA LEU A 140 -6.07 10.20 -12.15
C LEU A 140 -6.62 9.71 -10.79
N ARG A 141 -6.32 10.43 -9.70
CA ARG A 141 -6.85 10.11 -8.38
C ARG A 141 -8.37 10.06 -8.37
N ARG A 142 -9.03 11.13 -8.85
CA ARG A 142 -10.50 11.18 -8.90
C ARG A 142 -11.09 10.06 -9.74
N ALA A 143 -10.53 9.80 -10.92
CA ALA A 143 -10.98 8.73 -11.79
C ALA A 143 -10.88 7.36 -11.12
N LEU A 144 -9.79 7.08 -10.41
CA LEU A 144 -9.62 5.83 -9.65
C LEU A 144 -10.60 5.72 -8.48
N GLU A 145 -10.84 6.80 -7.75
CA GLU A 145 -11.82 6.83 -6.66
C GLU A 145 -13.24 6.54 -7.18
N GLU A 146 -13.63 7.12 -8.32
CA GLU A 146 -14.91 6.85 -8.99
C GLU A 146 -15.03 5.40 -9.44
N VAL A 147 -14.00 4.83 -10.05
CA VAL A 147 -13.97 3.41 -10.46
C VAL A 147 -14.12 2.49 -9.25
N ILE A 148 -13.38 2.76 -8.18
CA ILE A 148 -13.45 1.98 -6.93
C ILE A 148 -14.89 2.05 -6.36
N ALA A 149 -15.49 3.22 -6.32
CA ALA A 149 -16.85 3.38 -5.82
C ALA A 149 -17.88 2.63 -6.69
N LEU A 150 -17.71 2.67 -8.02
CA LEU A 150 -18.58 1.96 -8.97
C LEU A 150 -18.52 0.44 -8.79
N GLU A 151 -17.33 -0.12 -8.63
CA GLU A 151 -17.12 -1.57 -8.55
C GLU A 151 -17.36 -2.14 -7.14
N SER A 152 -17.42 -1.29 -6.11
CA SER A 152 -17.63 -1.71 -4.71
C SER A 152 -19.11 -1.71 -4.30
N GLY A 153 -20.02 -1.21 -5.12
CA GLY A 153 -21.47 -1.20 -4.89
C GLY A 153 -22.12 -2.42 -5.46
#